data_1f05d41f01f7bff6861b6f6509123929
#
_entry.id   1f05d41f01f7bff6861b6f6509123929
#
_cell.length_a   1.000
_cell.length_b   1.000
_cell.length_c   1.000
_cell.angle_alpha   90.00
_cell.angle_beta   90.00
_cell.angle_gamma   90.00
#
_symmetry.space_group_name_H-M   'P 1'
#
loop_
_entity.id
_entity.type
_entity.pdbx_description
1 polymer ?
#
loop_
_entity_poly.entity_id
_entity_poly.type
_entity_poly.pdbx_seq_one_letter_code
_entity_poly.pdbx_strand_id
1 'polypeptide(L)'
;NYFKLNSAMTDKVSGDYDFGHLTNNYQSVFGNVRADTFDDGYFPTRGFTLGIGYEWIFHGTNYHVDPFHSLTFDVKAVAQTRGALAIIPSLQARYLFGGDPTLPYVNVMGGAIPGRYLDQQMTFTGINYATACANFLAIARTDFRFKLFKNNYLTAMFNYALTVADIE
;
A
#
# COMPACT_ATOMS: atom_id res chain seq x y z
N ASN A 1 16.09 -8.39 -7.61
CA ASN A 1 15.63 -7.51 -8.70
C ASN A 1 14.59 -8.30 -9.51
N TYR A 2 13.33 -7.96 -9.37
CA TYR A 2 12.27 -8.54 -10.19
C TYR A 2 11.78 -7.46 -11.15
N PHE A 3 11.96 -7.69 -12.46
CA PHE A 3 11.26 -6.96 -13.49
C PHE A 3 10.10 -7.83 -13.95
N LYS A 4 8.87 -7.35 -13.82
CA LYS A 4 7.69 -8.03 -14.35
C LYS A 4 6.99 -7.07 -15.31
N LEU A 5 6.87 -7.48 -16.56
CA LEU A 5 5.97 -6.84 -17.51
C LEU A 5 4.58 -7.44 -17.28
N ASN A 6 3.65 -6.64 -16.80
CA ASN A 6 2.25 -7.01 -16.80
C ASN A 6 1.58 -6.43 -18.05
N SER A 7 1.20 -7.29 -18.97
CA SER A 7 0.29 -6.94 -20.05
C SER A 7 -1.11 -7.35 -19.63
N ALA A 8 -1.97 -6.37 -19.45
CA ALA A 8 -3.41 -6.47 -19.25
C ALA A 8 -3.90 -6.84 -17.84
N MET A 9 -4.37 -5.84 -17.11
CA MET A 9 -5.37 -6.00 -16.07
C MET A 9 -6.75 -5.82 -16.71
N THR A 10 -7.60 -6.84 -16.65
CA THR A 10 -8.98 -6.74 -17.11
C THR A 10 -9.87 -6.61 -15.88
N ASP A 11 -10.29 -5.41 -15.53
CA ASP A 11 -11.28 -5.19 -14.48
C ASP A 11 -12.69 -5.30 -15.05
N LYS A 12 -13.47 -6.25 -14.52
CA LYS A 12 -14.91 -6.33 -14.74
C LYS A 12 -15.62 -5.77 -13.51
N VAL A 13 -16.15 -4.56 -13.62
CA VAL A 13 -17.07 -4.02 -12.63
C VAL A 13 -18.48 -4.49 -12.99
N SER A 14 -19.04 -5.44 -12.26
CA SER A 14 -20.43 -5.84 -12.36
C SER A 14 -21.23 -5.31 -11.16
N GLY A 15 -22.10 -4.37 -11.37
CA GLY A 15 -23.10 -3.89 -10.42
C GLY A 15 -24.47 -3.87 -11.08
N ASP A 16 -25.54 -3.96 -10.29
CA ASP A 16 -26.97 -3.99 -10.72
C ASP A 16 -27.48 -2.70 -11.38
N TYR A 17 -26.62 -1.72 -11.58
CA TYR A 17 -26.87 -0.59 -12.46
C TYR A 17 -26.27 -0.92 -13.81
N ASP A 18 -27.08 -0.81 -14.86
CA ASP A 18 -26.68 -1.02 -16.26
C ASP A 18 -25.66 0.03 -16.74
N PHE A 19 -24.53 0.10 -16.06
CA PHE A 19 -23.31 0.63 -16.61
C PHE A 19 -22.79 -0.44 -17.54
N GLY A 20 -22.97 -0.26 -18.86
CA GLY A 20 -22.48 -1.19 -19.85
C GLY A 20 -21.09 -1.71 -19.46
N HIS A 21 -20.81 -3.00 -19.73
CA HIS A 21 -19.56 -3.66 -19.36
C HIS A 21 -18.35 -2.84 -19.81
N LEU A 22 -17.83 -2.02 -18.91
CA LEU A 22 -16.65 -1.19 -19.14
C LEU A 22 -15.42 -2.06 -18.88
N THR A 23 -14.86 -2.61 -19.97
CA THR A 23 -13.58 -3.30 -19.88
C THR A 23 -12.48 -2.33 -20.32
N ASN A 24 -11.55 -2.03 -19.46
CA ASN A 24 -10.37 -1.25 -19.79
C ASN A 24 -9.11 -2.08 -19.55
N ASN A 25 -8.21 -2.11 -20.51
CA ASN A 25 -6.92 -2.78 -20.40
C ASN A 25 -5.85 -1.72 -20.20
N TYR A 26 -5.08 -1.84 -19.13
CA TYR A 26 -3.97 -0.94 -18.84
C TYR A 26 -2.64 -1.62 -19.14
N GLN A 27 -1.68 -0.85 -19.60
CA GLN A 27 -0.31 -1.31 -19.80
C GLN A 27 0.60 -0.50 -18.90
N SER A 28 1.43 -1.21 -18.13
CA SER A 28 2.40 -0.58 -17.25
C SER A 28 3.73 -1.32 -17.25
N VAL A 29 4.78 -0.60 -16.90
CA VAL A 29 6.10 -1.16 -16.60
C VAL A 29 6.43 -0.80 -15.17
N PHE A 30 6.82 -1.79 -14.37
CA PHE A 30 7.16 -1.55 -12.99
C PHE A 30 8.46 -2.23 -12.56
N GLY A 31 9.10 -1.64 -11.56
CA GLY A 31 10.26 -2.21 -10.89
C GLY A 31 10.15 -1.98 -9.39
N ASN A 32 10.60 -2.95 -8.62
CA ASN A 32 10.70 -2.80 -7.18
C ASN A 32 12.02 -3.34 -6.63
N VAL A 33 12.46 -2.73 -5.55
CA VAL A 33 13.62 -3.19 -4.77
C VAL A 33 13.16 -3.38 -3.33
N ARG A 34 13.44 -4.54 -2.76
CA ARG A 34 13.10 -4.84 -1.38
C ARG A 34 14.30 -5.42 -0.64
N ALA A 35 14.55 -4.89 0.55
CA ALA A 35 15.48 -5.44 1.53
C ALA A 35 14.69 -5.94 2.73
N ASP A 36 15.00 -7.14 3.21
CA ASP A 36 14.38 -7.73 4.39
C ASP A 36 15.48 -8.36 5.25
N THR A 37 15.57 -7.91 6.48
CA THR A 37 16.57 -8.37 7.47
C THR A 37 15.91 -8.89 8.76
N PHE A 38 14.59 -9.10 8.77
CA PHE A 38 13.91 -9.63 9.93
C PHE A 38 14.41 -11.04 10.26
N ASP A 39 14.54 -11.31 11.57
CA ASP A 39 14.91 -12.62 12.12
C ASP A 39 13.75 -13.62 12.14
N ASP A 40 12.51 -13.14 12.11
CA ASP A 40 11.29 -13.98 12.07
C ASP A 40 10.22 -13.25 11.21
N GLY A 41 9.50 -14.02 10.38
CA GLY A 41 8.49 -13.44 9.47
C GLY A 41 7.20 -13.00 10.17
N TYR A 42 6.85 -13.62 11.30
CA TYR A 42 5.60 -13.34 12.01
C TYR A 42 5.80 -12.45 13.24
N PHE A 43 6.81 -12.75 14.04
CA PHE A 43 7.08 -12.04 15.29
C PHE A 43 8.53 -11.58 15.36
N PRO A 44 8.97 -10.73 14.42
CA PRO A 44 10.35 -10.30 14.40
C PRO A 44 10.75 -9.63 15.71
N THR A 45 11.95 -9.92 16.18
CA THR A 45 12.53 -9.32 17.39
C THR A 45 13.63 -8.32 17.04
N ARG A 46 14.13 -8.36 15.82
CA ARG A 46 15.17 -7.44 15.30
C ARG A 46 15.12 -7.39 13.78
N GLY A 47 15.74 -6.34 13.23
CA GLY A 47 15.84 -6.13 11.80
C GLY A 47 14.89 -5.07 11.28
N PHE A 48 14.88 -4.94 9.98
CA PHE A 48 14.02 -4.01 9.25
C PHE A 48 13.66 -4.56 7.88
N THR A 49 12.57 -4.04 7.31
CA THR A 49 12.27 -4.16 5.88
C THR A 49 12.25 -2.78 5.25
N LEU A 50 12.68 -2.70 4.00
CA LEU A 50 12.63 -1.51 3.16
C LEU A 50 12.17 -1.93 1.78
N GLY A 51 11.14 -1.26 1.25
CA GLY A 51 10.65 -1.43 -0.10
C GLY A 51 10.59 -0.10 -0.83
N ILE A 52 11.01 -0.09 -2.08
CA ILE A 52 10.85 1.03 -3.01
C ILE A 52 10.35 0.45 -4.31
N GLY A 53 9.22 0.98 -4.81
CA GLY A 53 8.63 0.56 -6.08
C GLY A 53 8.34 1.77 -6.96
N TYR A 54 8.48 1.56 -8.26
CA TYR A 54 8.12 2.53 -9.28
C TYR A 54 7.33 1.81 -10.36
N GLU A 55 6.26 2.44 -10.81
CA GLU A 55 5.41 1.97 -11.90
C GLU A 55 5.08 3.13 -12.83
N TRP A 56 5.22 2.90 -14.13
CA TRP A 56 4.78 3.81 -15.18
C TRP A 56 3.61 3.18 -15.92
N ILE A 57 2.44 3.81 -15.85
CA ILE A 57 1.22 3.43 -16.54
C ILE A 57 1.09 4.35 -17.77
N PHE A 58 1.09 3.79 -18.98
CA PHE A 58 1.23 4.57 -20.20
C PHE A 58 0.14 4.32 -21.25
N HIS A 59 -0.73 3.35 -21.07
CA HIS A 59 -1.78 3.07 -22.04
C HIS A 59 -3.04 2.48 -21.40
N GLY A 60 -4.20 2.95 -21.87
CA GLY A 60 -5.51 2.34 -21.65
C GLY A 60 -6.24 2.15 -22.98
N THR A 61 -6.93 1.02 -23.19
CA THR A 61 -7.48 0.66 -24.49
C THR A 61 -8.84 1.30 -24.81
N ASN A 62 -9.69 1.51 -23.82
CA ASN A 62 -11.07 1.98 -24.02
C ASN A 62 -11.30 3.43 -23.59
N TYR A 63 -10.44 3.95 -22.76
CA TYR A 63 -10.45 5.35 -22.34
C TYR A 63 -9.05 5.93 -22.55
N HIS A 64 -9.02 7.16 -23.02
CA HIS A 64 -7.77 7.90 -23.07
C HIS A 64 -7.28 8.08 -21.63
N VAL A 65 -6.19 7.43 -21.30
CA VAL A 65 -5.53 7.56 -20.00
C VAL A 65 -4.27 8.37 -20.24
N ASP A 66 -4.20 9.55 -19.61
CA ASP A 66 -2.97 10.30 -19.59
C ASP A 66 -1.90 9.49 -18.83
N PRO A 67 -0.71 9.31 -19.41
CA PRO A 67 0.34 8.56 -18.75
C PRO A 67 0.67 9.14 -17.37
N PHE A 68 0.72 8.28 -16.36
CA PHE A 68 1.05 8.69 -15.01
C PHE A 68 2.02 7.72 -14.35
N HIS A 69 2.60 8.14 -13.26
CA HIS A 69 3.63 7.42 -12.54
C HIS A 69 3.18 7.16 -11.11
N SER A 70 3.61 6.03 -10.57
CA SER A 70 3.40 5.66 -9.17
C SER A 70 4.74 5.38 -8.51
N LEU A 71 5.03 6.07 -7.43
CA LEU A 71 6.18 5.83 -6.58
C LEU A 71 5.70 5.30 -5.24
N THR A 72 6.19 4.13 -4.83
CA THR A 72 5.85 3.50 -3.55
C THR A 72 7.07 3.41 -2.67
N PHE A 73 6.86 3.62 -1.38
CA PHE A 73 7.88 3.49 -0.35
C PHE A 73 7.28 2.79 0.87
N ASP A 74 7.95 1.78 1.38
CA ASP A 74 7.61 1.15 2.64
C ASP A 74 8.87 0.88 3.47
N VAL A 75 8.78 1.16 4.76
CA VAL A 75 9.81 0.81 5.73
C VAL A 75 9.14 0.35 7.02
N LYS A 76 9.70 -0.70 7.61
CA LYS A 76 9.28 -1.21 8.90
C LYS A 76 10.52 -1.68 9.66
N ALA A 77 10.66 -1.33 10.91
CA ALA A 77 11.80 -1.72 11.73
C ALA A 77 11.33 -2.26 13.08
N VAL A 78 12.14 -3.10 13.70
CA VAL A 78 11.93 -3.52 15.08
C VAL A 78 12.96 -2.84 15.97
N ALA A 79 12.48 -1.99 16.87
CA ALA A 79 13.26 -1.47 17.98
C ALA A 79 12.88 -2.28 19.22
N GLN A 80 13.70 -3.25 19.58
CA GLN A 80 13.45 -4.00 20.81
C GLN A 80 13.84 -3.18 22.03
N THR A 81 12.91 -3.00 22.91
CA THR A 81 13.18 -2.52 24.25
C THR A 81 13.36 -3.67 25.22
N ARG A 82 13.85 -3.42 26.41
CA ARG A 82 14.17 -4.46 27.40
C ARG A 82 12.96 -5.35 27.73
N GLY A 83 13.13 -6.66 27.61
CA GLY A 83 12.20 -7.67 28.10
C GLY A 83 11.07 -8.01 27.11
N ALA A 84 9.82 -7.89 27.54
CA ALA A 84 8.65 -8.38 26.83
C ALA A 84 8.08 -7.41 25.79
N LEU A 85 8.57 -6.17 25.71
CA LEU A 85 8.05 -5.12 24.82
C LEU A 85 8.91 -5.01 23.56
N ALA A 86 8.27 -5.06 22.39
CA ALA A 86 8.84 -4.67 21.10
C ALA A 86 8.07 -3.46 20.54
N ILE A 87 8.79 -2.44 20.07
CA ILE A 87 8.25 -1.27 19.37
C ILE A 87 8.58 -1.44 17.90
N ILE A 88 7.57 -1.34 17.06
CA ILE A 88 7.67 -1.62 15.62
C ILE A 88 7.12 -0.42 14.84
N PRO A 89 7.94 0.62 14.62
CA PRO A 89 7.58 1.71 13.73
C PRO A 89 7.56 1.26 12.29
N SER A 90 6.63 1.80 11.52
CA SER A 90 6.53 1.63 10.07
C SER A 90 6.05 2.90 9.40
N LEU A 91 6.49 3.11 8.17
CA LEU A 91 6.05 4.19 7.29
C LEU A 91 5.76 3.59 5.93
N GLN A 92 4.60 3.89 5.39
CA GLN A 92 4.20 3.60 4.02
C GLN A 92 3.84 4.90 3.34
N ALA A 93 4.29 5.09 2.11
CA ALA A 93 3.94 6.25 1.30
C ALA A 93 3.75 5.83 -0.16
N ARG A 94 2.81 6.47 -0.84
CA ARG A 94 2.61 6.32 -2.28
C ARG A 94 2.27 7.67 -2.89
N TYR A 95 2.94 7.97 -4.00
CA TYR A 95 2.76 9.20 -4.76
C TYR A 95 2.44 8.87 -6.21
N LEU A 96 1.34 9.47 -6.70
CA LEU A 96 0.90 9.41 -8.09
C LEU A 96 1.14 10.78 -8.72
N PHE A 97 1.79 10.82 -9.88
CA PHE A 97 2.15 12.07 -10.56
C PHE A 97 2.23 11.91 -12.07
N GLY A 98 2.18 13.03 -12.79
CA GLY A 98 2.41 13.10 -14.23
C GLY A 98 1.18 12.88 -15.10
N GLY A 99 -0.01 12.77 -14.54
CA GLY A 99 -1.27 12.63 -15.26
C GLY A 99 -2.43 12.60 -14.31
N ASP A 100 -3.63 12.32 -14.79
CA ASP A 100 -4.83 12.19 -13.97
C ASP A 100 -5.09 10.72 -13.66
N PRO A 101 -4.71 10.23 -12.46
CA PRO A 101 -4.88 8.83 -12.10
C PRO A 101 -6.36 8.52 -11.91
N THR A 102 -6.88 7.63 -12.74
CA THR A 102 -8.25 7.14 -12.66
C THR A 102 -8.36 5.94 -11.73
N LEU A 103 -9.57 5.64 -11.23
CA LEU A 103 -9.85 4.35 -10.64
C LEU A 103 -9.52 3.23 -11.65
N PRO A 104 -8.81 2.14 -11.30
CA PRO A 104 -8.52 1.66 -9.94
C PRO A 104 -7.17 2.11 -9.33
N TYR A 105 -6.44 3.03 -9.94
CA TYR A 105 -5.06 3.36 -9.56
C TYR A 105 -4.91 4.41 -8.45
N VAL A 106 -5.98 5.09 -8.09
CA VAL A 106 -5.97 6.07 -7.00
C VAL A 106 -5.56 5.42 -5.68
N ASN A 107 -4.73 6.11 -4.91
CA ASN A 107 -4.40 5.62 -3.58
C ASN A 107 -5.64 5.60 -2.68
N VAL A 108 -5.85 4.49 -2.02
CA VAL A 108 -7.00 4.27 -1.14
C VAL A 108 -6.53 3.97 0.26
N MET A 109 -7.05 4.69 1.24
CA MET A 109 -6.75 4.48 2.66
C MET A 109 -7.93 3.86 3.39
N GLY A 110 -7.64 2.88 4.23
CA GLY A 110 -8.59 2.30 5.17
C GLY A 110 -8.50 0.78 5.29
N GLY A 111 -9.21 0.28 6.29
CA GLY A 111 -9.23 -1.14 6.62
C GLY A 111 -7.98 -1.65 7.31
N ALA A 112 -8.06 -2.84 7.88
CA ALA A 112 -6.98 -3.46 8.66
C ALA A 112 -6.10 -4.42 7.85
N ILE A 113 -6.58 -4.90 6.70
CA ILE A 113 -5.92 -5.93 5.90
C ILE A 113 -5.42 -5.30 4.60
N PRO A 114 -4.09 -5.32 4.32
CA PRO A 114 -3.53 -4.75 3.10
C PRO A 114 -3.97 -5.57 1.87
N GLY A 115 -4.21 -4.87 0.76
CA GLY A 115 -4.48 -5.48 -0.54
C GLY A 115 -5.71 -6.40 -0.59
N ARG A 116 -6.66 -6.26 0.36
CA ARG A 116 -7.83 -7.15 0.40
C ARG A 116 -8.77 -6.95 -0.78
N TYR A 117 -8.91 -5.72 -1.23
CA TYR A 117 -9.85 -5.35 -2.29
C TYR A 117 -9.14 -4.71 -3.48
N LEU A 118 -8.15 -3.86 -3.22
CA LEU A 118 -7.31 -3.19 -4.22
C LEU A 118 -5.85 -3.28 -3.80
N ASP A 119 -4.96 -3.52 -4.76
CA ASP A 119 -3.52 -3.58 -4.50
C ASP A 119 -2.96 -2.23 -3.98
N GLN A 120 -3.64 -1.14 -4.33
CA GLN A 120 -3.28 0.23 -3.94
C GLN A 120 -3.81 0.63 -2.56
N GLN A 121 -4.48 -0.29 -1.87
CA GLN A 121 -4.98 -0.04 -0.53
C GLN A 121 -3.85 0.06 0.48
N MET A 122 -3.79 1.20 1.16
CA MET A 122 -2.92 1.42 2.31
C MET A 122 -3.70 1.25 3.61
N THR A 123 -3.23 0.35 4.47
CA THR A 123 -3.97 0.00 5.69
C THR A 123 -3.93 1.11 6.73
N PHE A 124 -5.11 1.47 7.22
CA PHE A 124 -5.25 2.35 8.38
C PHE A 124 -6.27 1.73 9.34
N THR A 125 -5.78 1.21 10.47
CA THR A 125 -6.61 0.53 11.45
C THR A 125 -7.51 1.53 12.18
N GLY A 126 -8.79 1.23 12.31
CA GLY A 126 -9.77 2.06 13.01
C GLY A 126 -10.71 2.85 12.11
N ILE A 127 -10.49 2.84 10.79
CA ILE A 127 -11.42 3.42 9.81
C ILE A 127 -11.87 2.35 8.81
N ASN A 128 -13.02 2.62 8.18
CA ASN A 128 -13.56 1.73 7.16
C ASN A 128 -12.67 1.70 5.92
N TYR A 129 -12.85 0.66 5.11
CA TYR A 129 -12.24 0.54 3.81
C TYR A 129 -12.61 1.74 2.91
N ALA A 130 -11.65 2.22 2.11
CA ALA A 130 -11.83 3.30 1.15
C ALA A 130 -12.39 4.62 1.72
N THR A 131 -12.00 4.97 2.94
CA THR A 131 -12.47 6.19 3.59
C THR A 131 -11.87 7.46 2.96
N ALA A 132 -10.65 7.37 2.41
CA ALA A 132 -9.99 8.50 1.73
C ALA A 132 -9.27 8.02 0.47
N CYS A 133 -9.31 8.88 -0.58
CA CYS A 133 -8.57 8.72 -1.82
C CYS A 133 -7.73 9.97 -2.04
N ALA A 134 -6.48 9.81 -2.50
CA ALA A 134 -5.56 10.94 -2.71
C ALA A 134 -4.44 10.58 -3.70
N ASN A 135 -3.85 11.60 -4.35
CA ASN A 135 -2.69 11.41 -5.20
C ASN A 135 -1.42 11.15 -4.39
N PHE A 136 -1.31 11.75 -3.21
CA PHE A 136 -0.28 11.43 -2.25
C PHE A 136 -0.90 10.92 -0.95
N LEU A 137 -0.40 9.80 -0.47
CA LEU A 137 -0.82 9.20 0.78
C LEU A 137 0.41 8.67 1.52
N ALA A 138 0.57 9.10 2.78
CA ALA A 138 1.61 8.58 3.67
C ALA A 138 0.99 8.17 5.00
N ILE A 139 1.35 6.99 5.50
CA ILE A 139 0.85 6.44 6.76
C ILE A 139 2.04 6.06 7.63
N ALA A 140 2.15 6.72 8.77
CA ALA A 140 3.06 6.32 9.84
C ALA A 140 2.28 5.49 10.87
N ARG A 141 2.83 4.34 11.24
CA ARG A 141 2.24 3.45 12.23
C ARG A 141 3.30 2.98 13.22
N THR A 142 2.92 2.87 14.48
CA THR A 142 3.75 2.28 15.51
C THR A 142 2.97 1.21 16.25
N ASP A 143 3.47 -0.02 16.22
CA ASP A 143 2.93 -1.15 16.96
C ASP A 143 3.75 -1.36 18.24
N PHE A 144 3.06 -1.38 19.38
CA PHE A 144 3.61 -1.74 20.69
C PHE A 144 3.18 -3.16 20.99
N ARG A 145 4.10 -4.11 20.86
CA ARG A 145 3.83 -5.53 21.05
C ARG A 145 4.39 -6.01 22.39
N PHE A 146 3.50 -6.47 23.25
CA PHE A 146 3.83 -7.03 24.56
C PHE A 146 3.72 -8.55 24.52
N LYS A 147 4.79 -9.25 24.84
CA LYS A 147 4.77 -10.71 25.03
C LYS A 147 4.25 -11.02 26.43
N LEU A 148 3.06 -11.63 26.52
CA LEU A 148 2.42 -11.98 27.80
C LEU A 148 2.88 -13.33 28.31
N PHE A 149 2.84 -14.36 27.42
CA PHE A 149 3.24 -15.74 27.71
C PHE A 149 3.99 -16.33 26.51
N LYS A 150 4.31 -17.65 26.55
CA LYS A 150 5.10 -18.33 25.52
C LYS A 150 4.80 -17.88 24.09
N ASN A 151 3.52 -17.88 23.67
CA ASN A 151 3.10 -17.57 22.30
C ASN A 151 1.93 -16.56 22.26
N ASN A 152 1.67 -15.86 23.36
CA ASN A 152 0.59 -14.88 23.45
C ASN A 152 1.18 -13.48 23.45
N TYR A 153 0.65 -12.63 22.58
CA TYR A 153 1.06 -11.24 22.41
C TYR A 153 -0.16 -10.32 22.49
N LEU A 154 0.02 -9.21 23.14
CA LEU A 154 -0.91 -8.07 23.09
C LEU A 154 -0.26 -6.99 22.23
N THR A 155 -0.98 -6.47 21.23
CA THR A 155 -0.48 -5.39 20.38
C THR A 155 -1.41 -4.20 20.49
N ALA A 156 -0.83 -3.05 20.86
CA ALA A 156 -1.47 -1.74 20.74
C ALA A 156 -0.89 -1.04 19.51
N MET A 157 -1.75 -0.37 18.73
CA MET A 157 -1.38 0.27 17.47
C MET A 157 -1.72 1.76 17.52
N PHE A 158 -0.82 2.57 16.99
CA PHE A 158 -1.04 3.99 16.75
C PHE A 158 -0.77 4.31 15.29
N ASN A 159 -1.73 4.97 14.62
CA ASN A 159 -1.62 5.35 13.21
C ASN A 159 -1.76 6.85 13.05
N TYR A 160 -1.01 7.40 12.11
CA TYR A 160 -1.12 8.77 11.63
C TYR A 160 -1.05 8.77 10.10
N ALA A 161 -1.94 9.48 9.43
CA ALA A 161 -1.96 9.59 7.97
C ALA A 161 -1.86 11.06 7.54
N LEU A 162 -1.14 11.26 6.45
CA LEU A 162 -1.09 12.49 5.69
C LEU A 162 -1.60 12.22 4.28
N THR A 163 -2.59 13.00 3.84
CA THR A 163 -3.17 12.91 2.50
C THR A 163 -3.09 14.27 1.81
N VAL A 164 -2.73 14.25 0.51
CA VAL A 164 -2.81 15.43 -0.34
C VAL A 164 -3.53 15.01 -1.61
N ALA A 165 -4.70 15.63 -1.87
CA ALA A 165 -5.56 15.28 -2.98
C ALA A 165 -4.99 15.80 -4.30
N ASP A 166 -4.52 17.06 -4.32
CA ASP A 166 -3.93 17.69 -5.48
C ASP A 166 -2.56 18.26 -5.10
N ILE A 167 -1.53 17.79 -5.79
CA ILE A 167 -0.21 18.40 -5.75
C ILE A 167 -0.04 19.02 -7.14
N GLU A 168 -0.30 20.35 -7.25
CA GLU A 168 0.04 21.13 -8.43
C GLU A 168 1.57 21.21 -8.62
#